data_75a481d7c14a3dcf2f47227a38f0fd45
#
_entry.id   75a481d7c14a3dcf2f47227a38f0fd45
#
_cell.length_a   1.000
_cell.length_b   1.000
_cell.length_c   1.000
_cell.angle_alpha   90.00
_cell.angle_beta   90.00
_cell.angle_gamma   90.00
#
_symmetry.space_group_name_H-M   'P 1'
#
loop_
_entity.id
_entity.type
_entity.pdbx_description
1 polymer ?
#
loop_
_entity_poly.entity_id
_entity_poly.type
_entity_poly.pdbx_seq_one_letter_code
_entity_poly.pdbx_strand_id
1 'polypeptide(L)'
;MSSPKLVVTKIEFNPQSIAEALRIEPDQVISAFRDGRGAWPFSEIWGAKLYEFIKHGNTNVPFSDGAIALEQLRDVNVSVKALTRGGIKFQQSKFVGFGRRTDKEGLIASLEACDRVVIVDLTEFPTVSFLPVDGTRLVSAAHKGALTTTGWSKAALMKWLQATYAVSEVTLAL
;
A
#
# COMPACT_ATOMS: atom_id res chain seq x y z
N MET A 1 -7.49 22.65 14.16
CA MET A 1 -7.79 22.05 12.84
C MET A 1 -8.23 20.62 13.07
N SER A 2 -9.35 20.18 12.50
CA SER A 2 -9.80 18.79 12.61
C SER A 2 -8.87 17.86 11.84
N SER A 3 -8.57 16.67 12.42
CA SER A 3 -7.81 15.64 11.69
C SER A 3 -8.58 15.23 10.44
N PRO A 4 -7.90 15.01 9.30
CA PRO A 4 -8.54 14.53 8.10
C PRO A 4 -9.12 13.12 8.32
N LYS A 5 -10.20 12.82 7.62
CA LYS A 5 -10.82 11.49 7.68
C LYS A 5 -10.01 10.49 6.84
N LEU A 6 -9.82 9.28 7.37
CA LEU A 6 -9.31 8.12 6.66
C LEU A 6 -10.35 7.00 6.76
N VAL A 7 -10.86 6.56 5.63
CA VAL A 7 -11.76 5.40 5.55
C VAL A 7 -10.93 4.17 5.22
N VAL A 8 -10.88 3.24 6.15
CA VAL A 8 -10.23 1.93 5.95
C VAL A 8 -11.28 0.97 5.40
N THR A 9 -11.03 0.43 4.22
CA THR A 9 -11.89 -0.60 3.62
C THR A 9 -11.36 -1.98 3.99
N LYS A 10 -12.21 -2.82 4.61
CA LYS A 10 -11.89 -4.21 4.94
C LYS A 10 -12.63 -5.16 4.02
N ILE A 11 -11.94 -6.19 3.56
CA ILE A 11 -12.50 -7.28 2.75
C ILE A 11 -12.03 -8.60 3.34
N GLU A 12 -12.96 -9.54 3.49
CA GLU A 12 -12.65 -10.91 3.86
C GLU A 12 -12.60 -11.79 2.61
N PHE A 13 -11.45 -12.43 2.40
CA PHE A 13 -11.22 -13.35 1.29
C PHE A 13 -11.44 -14.79 1.74
N ASN A 14 -11.80 -15.66 0.79
CA ASN A 14 -11.91 -17.09 1.06
C ASN A 14 -10.57 -17.78 0.73
N PRO A 15 -9.76 -18.17 1.72
CA PRO A 15 -8.48 -18.84 1.47
C PRO A 15 -8.66 -20.23 0.90
N GLN A 16 -9.80 -20.89 1.18
CA GLN A 16 -10.12 -22.22 0.65
C GLN A 16 -10.25 -22.21 -0.88
N SER A 17 -10.99 -21.25 -1.44
CA SER A 17 -11.15 -21.12 -2.90
C SER A 17 -9.81 -20.84 -3.60
N ILE A 18 -8.93 -20.08 -2.97
CA ILE A 18 -7.58 -19.83 -3.50
C ILE A 18 -6.73 -21.10 -3.44
N ALA A 19 -6.80 -21.82 -2.33
CA ALA A 19 -6.07 -23.06 -2.11
C ALA A 19 -6.47 -24.15 -3.12
N GLU A 20 -7.77 -24.32 -3.36
CA GLU A 20 -8.31 -25.24 -4.36
C GLU A 20 -7.81 -24.91 -5.78
N ALA A 21 -7.86 -23.63 -6.18
CA ALA A 21 -7.37 -23.20 -7.47
C ALA A 21 -5.86 -23.44 -7.67
N LEU A 22 -5.07 -23.29 -6.59
CA LEU A 22 -3.62 -23.50 -6.61
C LEU A 22 -3.20 -24.94 -6.29
N ARG A 23 -4.13 -25.79 -5.86
CA ARG A 23 -3.86 -27.17 -5.39
C ARG A 23 -2.85 -27.24 -4.24
N ILE A 24 -3.02 -26.38 -3.25
CA ILE A 24 -2.20 -26.30 -2.03
C ILE A 24 -3.14 -26.23 -0.80
N GLU A 25 -2.58 -26.32 0.40
CA GLU A 25 -3.36 -26.22 1.63
C GLU A 25 -3.73 -24.75 1.96
N PRO A 26 -4.93 -24.49 2.54
CA PRO A 26 -5.36 -23.13 2.92
C PRO A 26 -4.38 -22.41 3.82
N ASP A 27 -3.73 -23.11 4.76
CA ASP A 27 -2.73 -22.53 5.66
C ASP A 27 -1.47 -22.06 4.92
N GLN A 28 -1.13 -22.72 3.81
CA GLN A 28 -0.03 -22.29 2.94
C GLN A 28 -0.39 -20.98 2.22
N VAL A 29 -1.64 -20.82 1.78
CA VAL A 29 -2.14 -19.55 1.21
C VAL A 29 -2.05 -18.44 2.25
N ILE A 30 -2.61 -18.66 3.44
CA ILE A 30 -2.61 -17.68 4.54
C ILE A 30 -1.18 -17.26 4.87
N SER A 31 -0.28 -18.23 5.04
CA SER A 31 1.12 -17.95 5.34
C SER A 31 1.80 -17.14 4.24
N ALA A 32 1.63 -17.53 2.98
CA ALA A 32 2.25 -16.84 1.84
C ALA A 32 1.82 -15.37 1.72
N PHE A 33 0.54 -15.07 1.95
CA PHE A 33 0.06 -13.70 1.93
C PHE A 33 0.58 -12.87 3.11
N ARG A 34 0.53 -13.42 4.32
CA ARG A 34 1.02 -12.74 5.53
C ARG A 34 2.53 -12.47 5.49
N ASP A 35 3.30 -13.36 4.89
CA ASP A 35 4.76 -13.22 4.73
C ASP A 35 5.16 -12.35 3.53
N GLY A 36 4.20 -11.99 2.68
CA GLY A 36 4.41 -11.10 1.54
C GLY A 36 4.80 -11.78 0.23
N ARG A 37 4.89 -13.10 0.18
CA ARG A 37 5.30 -13.84 -1.04
C ARG A 37 4.27 -13.71 -2.19
N GLY A 38 2.98 -13.61 -1.86
CA GLY A 38 1.91 -13.35 -2.81
C GLY A 38 1.39 -11.91 -2.79
N ALA A 39 1.97 -11.05 -1.97
CA ALA A 39 1.39 -9.75 -1.63
C ALA A 39 1.38 -8.75 -2.79
N TRP A 40 2.44 -8.72 -3.59
CA TRP A 40 2.64 -7.69 -4.60
C TRP A 40 1.55 -7.69 -5.70
N PRO A 41 1.33 -8.73 -6.51
CA PRO A 41 0.34 -8.65 -7.57
C PRO A 41 -1.09 -8.53 -7.02
N PHE A 42 -1.37 -9.17 -5.90
CA PHE A 42 -2.65 -9.09 -5.22
C PHE A 42 -2.97 -7.65 -4.79
N SER A 43 -2.03 -6.98 -4.11
CA SER A 43 -2.22 -5.63 -3.60
C SER A 43 -2.46 -4.62 -4.71
N GLU A 44 -1.70 -4.70 -5.81
CA GLU A 44 -1.87 -3.81 -6.96
C GLU A 44 -3.22 -4.03 -7.67
N ILE A 45 -3.62 -5.29 -7.88
CA ILE A 45 -4.90 -5.61 -8.55
C ILE A 45 -6.07 -5.11 -7.71
N TRP A 46 -6.08 -5.42 -6.43
CA TRP A 46 -7.18 -5.01 -5.54
C TRP A 46 -7.17 -3.52 -5.23
N GLY A 47 -6.00 -2.91 -5.08
CA GLY A 47 -5.86 -1.46 -4.96
C GLY A 47 -6.46 -0.75 -6.18
N ALA A 48 -6.13 -1.19 -7.39
CA ALA A 48 -6.68 -0.64 -8.62
C ALA A 48 -8.21 -0.81 -8.70
N LYS A 49 -8.71 -2.00 -8.34
CA LYS A 49 -10.16 -2.29 -8.37
C LYS A 49 -10.95 -1.43 -7.38
N LEU A 50 -10.45 -1.25 -6.15
CA LEU A 50 -11.17 -0.52 -5.09
C LEU A 50 -11.14 1.00 -5.26
N TYR A 51 -10.06 1.53 -5.82
CA TYR A 51 -9.86 2.98 -5.96
C TYR A 51 -9.92 3.46 -7.40
N GLU A 52 -10.35 2.57 -8.31
CA GLU A 52 -10.65 2.88 -9.72
C GLU A 52 -9.50 3.59 -10.45
N PHE A 53 -8.26 3.25 -10.11
CA PHE A 53 -7.12 3.78 -10.84
C PHE A 53 -6.69 2.85 -11.98
N ILE A 54 -6.24 3.46 -13.09
CA ILE A 54 -5.71 2.74 -14.22
C ILE A 54 -4.25 2.40 -13.94
N LYS A 55 -3.93 1.10 -13.90
CA LYS A 55 -2.54 0.64 -13.73
C LYS A 55 -1.72 1.04 -14.96
N HIS A 56 -0.48 1.45 -14.72
CA HIS A 56 0.47 1.65 -15.81
C HIS A 56 0.73 0.32 -16.53
N GLY A 57 0.72 0.35 -17.85
CA GLY A 57 1.02 -0.83 -18.68
C GLY A 57 2.48 -1.30 -18.58
N ASN A 58 3.36 -0.46 -18.04
CA ASN A 58 4.76 -0.75 -17.80
C ASN A 58 5.06 -0.72 -16.28
N THR A 59 5.52 -1.85 -15.73
CA THR A 59 5.90 -1.98 -14.32
C THR A 59 7.13 -1.14 -13.92
N ASN A 60 7.79 -0.50 -14.87
CA ASN A 60 8.99 0.32 -14.68
C ASN A 60 8.69 1.83 -14.65
N VAL A 61 7.41 2.24 -14.58
CA VAL A 61 7.10 3.66 -14.36
C VAL A 61 7.62 4.07 -12.98
N PRO A 62 8.53 5.05 -12.91
CA PRO A 62 9.08 5.47 -11.63
C PRO A 62 7.98 6.02 -10.72
N PHE A 63 7.99 5.60 -9.46
CA PHE A 63 7.25 6.17 -8.34
C PHE A 63 5.73 5.98 -8.34
N SER A 64 5.12 5.38 -9.37
CA SER A 64 3.65 5.22 -9.42
C SER A 64 3.27 3.86 -9.98
N ASP A 65 2.24 3.25 -9.41
CA ASP A 65 1.65 1.98 -9.87
C ASP A 65 0.45 2.23 -10.80
N GLY A 66 -0.11 3.44 -10.79
CA GLY A 66 -1.22 3.83 -11.64
C GLY A 66 -1.63 5.29 -11.44
N ALA A 67 -2.63 5.73 -12.18
CA ALA A 67 -3.19 7.07 -12.08
C ALA A 67 -4.72 7.05 -12.10
N ILE A 68 -5.33 7.95 -11.35
CA ILE A 68 -6.75 8.27 -11.43
C ILE A 68 -6.88 9.49 -12.35
N ALA A 69 -7.57 9.32 -13.48
CA ALA A 69 -7.88 10.43 -14.36
C ALA A 69 -8.96 11.32 -13.70
N LEU A 70 -8.61 12.55 -13.40
CA LEU A 70 -9.56 13.58 -12.98
C LEU A 70 -9.88 14.45 -14.19
N GLU A 71 -11.11 14.48 -14.61
CA GLU A 71 -11.58 15.13 -15.86
C GLU A 71 -11.19 16.62 -16.02
N GLN A 72 -10.65 17.28 -15.02
CA GLN A 72 -10.44 18.73 -15.07
C GLN A 72 -9.13 19.26 -14.45
N LEU A 73 -8.24 18.47 -13.86
CA LEU A 73 -7.06 19.02 -13.19
C LEU A 73 -5.76 18.36 -13.62
N ARG A 74 -5.43 17.26 -13.08
CA ARG A 74 -4.24 16.45 -13.39
C ARG A 74 -4.50 15.04 -12.92
N ASP A 75 -3.79 14.11 -13.51
CA ASP A 75 -3.82 12.74 -13.02
C ASP A 75 -3.31 12.67 -11.58
N VAL A 76 -4.02 11.91 -10.75
CA VAL A 76 -3.60 11.61 -9.38
C VAL A 76 -2.72 10.37 -9.41
N ASN A 77 -1.45 10.54 -9.13
CA ASN A 77 -0.50 9.42 -9.07
C ASN A 77 -0.73 8.57 -7.81
N VAL A 78 -0.92 7.28 -8.02
CA VAL A 78 -1.19 6.32 -6.95
C VAL A 78 -0.06 5.31 -6.87
N SER A 79 0.48 5.08 -5.68
CA SER A 79 1.38 3.95 -5.39
C SER A 79 0.71 2.97 -4.44
N VAL A 80 0.93 1.68 -4.64
CA VAL A 80 0.41 0.62 -3.77
C VAL A 80 1.57 0.01 -2.99
N LYS A 81 1.35 -0.17 -1.68
CA LYS A 81 2.36 -0.75 -0.79
C LYS A 81 1.74 -1.82 0.09
N ALA A 82 2.32 -3.02 0.09
CA ALA A 82 1.87 -4.10 0.97
C ALA A 82 2.49 -3.97 2.37
N LEU A 83 1.66 -4.07 3.39
CA LEU A 83 2.06 -4.30 4.77
C LEU A 83 1.95 -5.79 5.06
N THR A 84 3.06 -6.40 5.46
CA THR A 84 3.17 -7.82 5.78
C THR A 84 3.74 -8.00 7.19
N ARG A 85 3.97 -9.23 7.64
CA ARG A 85 4.65 -9.48 8.93
C ARG A 85 6.02 -8.83 9.02
N GLY A 86 6.71 -8.65 7.89
CA GLY A 86 7.98 -7.95 7.81
C GLY A 86 7.88 -6.42 7.88
N GLY A 87 6.67 -5.87 8.03
CA GLY A 87 6.40 -4.43 7.99
C GLY A 87 6.12 -3.92 6.58
N ILE A 88 6.17 -2.59 6.41
CA ILE A 88 5.95 -1.90 5.13
C ILE A 88 7.17 -1.04 4.79
N LYS A 89 7.58 -1.10 3.52
CA LYS A 89 8.63 -0.24 2.97
C LYS A 89 8.04 0.66 1.89
N PHE A 90 8.31 1.95 1.99
CA PHE A 90 7.85 2.94 1.01
C PHE A 90 8.90 3.20 -0.08
N GLN A 91 10.13 2.80 0.18
CA GLN A 91 11.23 2.93 -0.74
C GLN A 91 11.07 1.99 -1.94
N GLN A 92 11.57 2.42 -3.09
CA GLN A 92 11.64 1.56 -4.27
C GLN A 92 12.63 0.42 -4.08
N SER A 93 12.38 -0.71 -4.76
CA SER A 93 13.33 -1.81 -4.77
C SER A 93 14.63 -1.38 -5.45
N LYS A 94 15.76 -1.62 -4.79
CA LYS A 94 17.08 -1.41 -5.37
C LYS A 94 17.44 -2.41 -6.47
N PHE A 95 16.68 -3.50 -6.56
CA PHE A 95 16.94 -4.58 -7.53
C PHE A 95 16.20 -4.40 -8.86
N VAL A 96 15.27 -3.45 -8.94
CA VAL A 96 14.44 -3.23 -10.13
C VAL A 96 14.63 -1.80 -10.63
N GLY A 97 15.23 -1.65 -11.81
CA GLY A 97 15.48 -0.36 -12.46
C GLY A 97 16.85 0.26 -12.15
N PHE A 98 17.42 0.92 -13.16
CA PHE A 98 18.71 1.61 -13.08
C PHE A 98 18.56 2.95 -12.36
N GLY A 99 19.58 3.35 -11.56
CA GLY A 99 19.67 4.72 -11.00
C GLY A 99 18.72 5.01 -9.82
N ARG A 100 18.09 4.01 -9.22
CA ARG A 100 17.20 4.22 -8.07
C ARG A 100 17.99 4.53 -6.79
N ARG A 101 17.73 5.68 -6.22
CA ARG A 101 18.30 6.07 -4.93
C ARG A 101 17.60 5.34 -3.78
N THR A 102 18.40 4.80 -2.86
CA THR A 102 17.91 4.06 -1.69
C THR A 102 18.22 4.76 -0.37
N ASP A 103 18.60 6.02 -0.43
CA ASP A 103 18.84 6.93 0.69
C ASP A 103 17.56 7.71 1.08
N LYS A 104 17.69 8.61 2.04
CA LYS A 104 16.57 9.42 2.53
C LYS A 104 16.00 10.33 1.43
N GLU A 105 16.84 10.92 0.60
CA GLU A 105 16.41 11.78 -0.50
C GLU A 105 15.64 10.97 -1.56
N GLY A 106 16.09 9.75 -1.86
CA GLY A 106 15.38 8.82 -2.75
C GLY A 106 14.02 8.40 -2.20
N LEU A 107 13.90 8.18 -0.89
CA LEU A 107 12.62 7.94 -0.23
C LEU A 107 11.68 9.14 -0.37
N ILE A 108 12.16 10.34 -0.06
CA ILE A 108 11.37 11.57 -0.16
C ILE A 108 10.89 11.78 -1.59
N ALA A 109 11.79 11.72 -2.57
CA ALA A 109 11.44 11.87 -3.99
C ALA A 109 10.39 10.85 -4.45
N SER A 110 10.48 9.60 -3.97
CA SER A 110 9.48 8.58 -4.25
C SER A 110 8.10 8.91 -3.71
N LEU A 111 8.04 9.51 -2.52
CA LEU A 111 6.78 9.89 -1.89
C LEU A 111 6.20 11.17 -2.49
N GLU A 112 7.05 12.15 -2.86
CA GLU A 112 6.64 13.40 -3.51
C GLU A 112 6.03 13.17 -4.90
N ALA A 113 6.44 12.10 -5.59
CA ALA A 113 5.89 11.71 -6.87
C ALA A 113 4.48 11.09 -6.77
N CYS A 114 4.02 10.73 -5.57
CA CYS A 114 2.74 10.08 -5.32
C CYS A 114 1.79 11.04 -4.59
N ASP A 115 0.63 11.30 -5.17
CA ASP A 115 -0.43 12.05 -4.51
C ASP A 115 -1.11 11.19 -3.44
N ARG A 116 -1.23 9.89 -3.70
CA ARG A 116 -1.88 8.92 -2.81
C ARG A 116 -1.08 7.62 -2.75
N VAL A 117 -1.02 7.05 -1.55
CA VAL A 117 -0.45 5.72 -1.34
C VAL A 117 -1.52 4.82 -0.74
N VAL A 118 -1.86 3.74 -1.43
CA VAL A 118 -2.77 2.71 -0.93
C VAL A 118 -1.94 1.67 -0.18
N ILE A 119 -2.08 1.63 1.13
CA ILE A 119 -1.47 0.60 1.97
C ILE A 119 -2.43 -0.57 2.05
N VAL A 120 -1.96 -1.77 1.70
CA VAL A 120 -2.72 -3.01 1.77
C VAL A 120 -2.17 -3.85 2.91
N ASP A 121 -2.91 -3.90 4.02
CA ASP A 121 -2.52 -4.69 5.21
C ASP A 121 -2.96 -6.15 5.04
N LEU A 122 -1.99 -7.01 4.84
CA LEU A 122 -2.13 -8.47 4.69
C LEU A 122 -1.77 -9.24 5.96
N THR A 123 -1.41 -8.55 7.04
CA THR A 123 -0.94 -9.21 8.27
C THR A 123 -1.98 -10.11 8.92
N GLU A 124 -3.26 -9.77 8.70
CA GLU A 124 -4.42 -10.51 9.22
C GLU A 124 -5.17 -11.29 8.12
N PHE A 125 -4.51 -11.54 6.96
CA PHE A 125 -5.15 -12.35 5.91
C PHE A 125 -5.80 -13.62 6.52
N PRO A 126 -7.04 -13.97 6.21
CA PRO A 126 -7.81 -13.57 5.03
C PRO A 126 -8.55 -12.22 5.12
N THR A 127 -8.60 -11.56 6.27
CA THR A 127 -9.10 -10.19 6.35
C THR A 127 -8.02 -9.22 5.88
N VAL A 128 -8.30 -8.47 4.82
CA VAL A 128 -7.37 -7.50 4.23
C VAL A 128 -7.91 -6.09 4.43
N SER A 129 -7.07 -5.19 4.92
CA SER A 129 -7.43 -3.78 5.09
C SER A 129 -6.72 -2.91 4.05
N PHE A 130 -7.46 -2.00 3.43
CA PHE A 130 -6.98 -1.05 2.44
C PHE A 130 -7.06 0.36 3.01
N LEU A 131 -5.92 1.04 3.05
CA LEU A 131 -5.74 2.33 3.70
C LEU A 131 -5.21 3.36 2.67
N PRO A 132 -6.08 4.22 2.10
CA PRO A 132 -5.66 5.25 1.14
C PRO A 132 -5.13 6.48 1.89
N VAL A 133 -3.82 6.59 2.04
CA VAL A 133 -3.17 7.71 2.75
C VAL A 133 -2.64 8.77 1.77
N ASP A 134 -2.61 10.02 2.21
CA ASP A 134 -2.07 11.12 1.40
C ASP A 134 -0.54 11.05 1.32
N GLY A 135 0.01 11.13 0.11
CA GLY A 135 1.46 11.15 -0.12
C GLY A 135 2.16 12.29 0.62
N THR A 136 1.57 13.48 0.62
CA THR A 136 2.11 14.66 1.31
C THR A 136 2.32 14.46 2.81
N ARG A 137 1.47 13.65 3.46
CA ARG A 137 1.61 13.31 4.89
C ARG A 137 2.75 12.33 5.14
N LEU A 138 2.95 11.39 4.23
CA LEU A 138 4.10 10.48 4.27
C LEU A 138 5.41 11.25 4.04
N VAL A 139 5.44 12.20 3.09
CA VAL A 139 6.56 13.14 2.88
C VAL A 139 6.88 13.88 4.17
N SER A 140 5.86 14.46 4.82
CA SER A 140 6.05 15.14 6.11
C SER A 140 6.62 14.22 7.19
N ALA A 141 6.18 12.96 7.26
CA ALA A 141 6.72 11.97 8.20
C ALA A 141 8.18 11.63 7.90
N ALA A 142 8.56 11.54 6.61
CA ALA A 142 9.94 11.29 6.18
C ALA A 142 10.87 12.47 6.51
N HIS A 143 10.45 13.69 6.26
CA HIS A 143 11.23 14.90 6.63
C HIS A 143 11.48 14.95 8.13
N LYS A 144 10.47 14.68 8.95
CA LYS A 144 10.57 14.64 10.42
C LYS A 144 11.35 13.43 10.96
N GLY A 145 11.79 12.51 10.09
CA GLY A 145 12.52 11.30 10.50
C GLY A 145 11.65 10.22 11.16
N ALA A 146 10.32 10.40 11.17
CA ALA A 146 9.38 9.40 11.68
C ALA A 146 9.26 8.22 10.70
N LEU A 147 9.32 8.49 9.39
CA LEU A 147 9.43 7.48 8.34
C LEU A 147 10.86 7.42 7.83
N THR A 148 11.45 6.23 7.86
CA THR A 148 12.83 5.99 7.43
C THR A 148 12.90 5.07 6.21
N THR A 149 14.08 4.90 5.65
CA THR A 149 14.33 3.99 4.52
C THR A 149 14.08 2.52 4.87
N THR A 150 14.11 2.15 6.15
CA THR A 150 13.75 0.81 6.60
C THR A 150 12.23 0.56 6.65
N GLY A 151 11.44 1.64 6.54
CA GLY A 151 9.97 1.59 6.60
C GLY A 151 9.43 1.57 8.03
N TRP A 152 8.23 1.05 8.18
CA TRP A 152 7.54 0.92 9.47
C TRP A 152 7.14 -0.52 9.77
N SER A 153 7.16 -0.89 11.05
CA SER A 153 6.38 -2.03 11.54
C SER A 153 4.88 -1.70 11.52
N LYS A 154 4.03 -2.73 11.61
CA LYS A 154 2.56 -2.52 11.75
C LYS A 154 2.23 -1.58 12.91
N ALA A 155 2.85 -1.78 14.08
CA ALA A 155 2.61 -0.94 15.26
C ALA A 155 2.99 0.53 15.02
N ALA A 156 4.12 0.80 14.37
CA ALA A 156 4.55 2.16 14.05
C ALA A 156 3.61 2.83 13.05
N LEU A 157 3.17 2.11 12.02
CA LEU A 157 2.19 2.59 11.06
C LEU A 157 0.86 2.93 11.74
N MET A 158 0.31 2.02 12.56
CA MET A 158 -0.96 2.25 13.23
C MET A 158 -0.90 3.45 14.19
N LYS A 159 0.19 3.61 14.94
CA LYS A 159 0.42 4.78 15.79
C LYS A 159 0.43 6.09 14.99
N TRP A 160 1.10 6.08 13.84
CA TRP A 160 1.14 7.25 12.96
C TRP A 160 -0.23 7.56 12.35
N LEU A 161 -0.99 6.55 11.91
CA LEU A 161 -2.34 6.72 11.38
C LEU A 161 -3.28 7.36 12.40
N GLN A 162 -3.30 6.83 13.64
CA GLN A 162 -4.13 7.37 14.74
C GLN A 162 -3.76 8.81 15.11
N ALA A 163 -2.47 9.16 15.05
CA ALA A 163 -2.02 10.53 15.31
C ALA A 163 -2.33 11.51 14.15
N THR A 164 -2.54 10.99 12.94
CA THR A 164 -2.63 11.81 11.71
C THR A 164 -4.07 11.96 11.22
N TYR A 165 -4.89 10.92 11.40
CA TYR A 165 -6.23 10.82 10.81
C TYR A 165 -7.31 10.52 11.85
N ALA A 166 -8.53 10.98 11.59
CA ALA A 166 -9.74 10.42 12.18
C ALA A 166 -10.10 9.16 11.37
N VAL A 167 -9.78 7.99 11.91
CA VAL A 167 -9.92 6.70 11.23
C VAL A 167 -11.34 6.16 11.42
N SER A 168 -11.96 5.72 10.32
CA SER A 168 -13.21 4.94 10.31
C SER A 168 -13.03 3.70 9.46
N GLU A 169 -13.85 2.68 9.67
CA GLU A 169 -13.75 1.39 8.98
C GLU A 169 -15.06 1.05 8.28
N VAL A 170 -14.95 0.48 7.09
CA VAL A 170 -16.07 -0.06 6.30
C VAL A 170 -15.70 -1.47 5.86
N THR A 171 -16.59 -2.42 6.06
CA THR A 171 -16.42 -3.81 5.58
C THR A 171 -17.23 -3.99 4.31
N LEU A 172 -16.59 -4.46 3.25
CA LEU A 172 -17.24 -4.87 2.01
C LEU A 172 -17.37 -6.39 1.98
N ALA A 173 -18.57 -6.87 1.65
CA ALA A 173 -18.79 -8.29 1.29
C ALA A 173 -18.41 -8.49 -0.18
N LEU A 174 -17.73 -9.61 -0.49
CA LEU A 174 -17.42 -10.06 -1.85
C LEU A 174 -18.55 -10.88 -2.43
#